data_bfdca0645f5a16510b7895370f4085f6
#
_entry.id   bfdca0645f5a16510b7895370f4085f6
#
_cell.length_a   1.000
_cell.length_b   1.000
_cell.length_c   1.000
_cell.angle_alpha   90.00
_cell.angle_beta   90.00
_cell.angle_gamma   90.00
#
_symmetry.space_group_name_H-M   'P 1'
#
loop_
_entity.id
_entity.type
_entity.pdbx_description
1 polymer ?
#
loop_
_entity_poly.entity_id
_entity_poly.type
_entity_poly.pdbx_seq_one_letter_code
_entity_poly.pdbx_strand_id
1 'polypeptide(L)'
;MDDRPLSILHYLPVSPRDEQWGIVCTTAGHQHVPPGTPYPVSEHPEHYLFYKGSGRTLDEYQLVYITAGRGRFESASCPSQTVEAGTMLLLFPNEWHSYSPDPGTGWTEWWVGFRGANIDRLEQQGFLCRRRPLLRIGCSGGIERCYREIIGTVEEERVGFQPLISSIVLHILGSVLFKHSNLLYSDNPVVEKINRAKAIMRTDFGRNRSPEQIAREVGMGYTWFRRVFREYVGMAPAQYQHTMRLNKARELLATTAHSISEIALSLIHISE
;
A
#
# COMPACT_ATOMS: atom_id res chain seq x y z
N MET A 1 -9.45 -5.31 -31.80
CA MET A 1 -10.63 -4.94 -31.01
C MET A 1 -10.50 -5.74 -29.73
N ASP A 2 -10.54 -5.08 -28.59
CA ASP A 2 -10.40 -5.73 -27.28
C ASP A 2 -11.76 -6.36 -26.96
N ASP A 3 -11.84 -7.68 -27.02
CA ASP A 3 -13.09 -8.47 -26.89
C ASP A 3 -13.44 -8.74 -25.40
N ARG A 4 -12.94 -7.86 -24.48
CA ARG A 4 -13.20 -7.99 -23.06
C ARG A 4 -14.63 -7.52 -22.73
N PRO A 5 -15.37 -8.27 -21.89
CA PRO A 5 -16.70 -7.83 -21.46
C PRO A 5 -16.60 -6.46 -20.79
N LEU A 6 -17.60 -5.61 -21.02
CA LEU A 6 -17.71 -4.26 -20.45
C LEU A 6 -17.74 -4.28 -18.92
N SER A 7 -18.19 -5.37 -18.34
CA SER A 7 -18.30 -5.57 -16.88
C SER A 7 -18.01 -7.03 -16.52
N ILE A 8 -17.21 -7.25 -15.49
CA ILE A 8 -16.99 -8.54 -14.81
C ILE A 8 -17.23 -8.30 -13.34
N LEU A 9 -18.04 -9.16 -12.72
CA LEU A 9 -18.53 -8.96 -11.36
C LEU A 9 -18.67 -10.30 -10.65
N HIS A 10 -17.93 -10.49 -9.57
CA HIS A 10 -17.97 -11.69 -8.75
C HIS A 10 -18.26 -11.35 -7.29
N TYR A 11 -19.20 -12.09 -6.68
CA TYR A 11 -19.49 -12.12 -5.25
C TYR A 11 -19.05 -13.48 -4.71
N LEU A 12 -18.17 -13.49 -3.72
CA LEU A 12 -17.42 -14.68 -3.32
C LEU A 12 -18.01 -15.29 -2.04
N PRO A 13 -18.31 -16.59 -2.03
CA PRO A 13 -18.60 -17.28 -0.80
C PRO A 13 -17.33 -17.37 0.07
N VAL A 14 -17.51 -17.20 1.38
CA VAL A 14 -16.44 -17.30 2.37
C VAL A 14 -16.81 -18.38 3.38
N SER A 15 -15.92 -19.35 3.57
CA SER A 15 -16.09 -20.40 4.58
C SER A 15 -15.48 -19.98 5.92
N PRO A 16 -15.93 -20.56 7.06
CA PRO A 16 -15.31 -20.34 8.37
C PRO A 16 -13.81 -20.68 8.41
N ARG A 17 -13.35 -21.59 7.55
CA ARG A 17 -11.94 -21.93 7.42
C ARG A 17 -11.15 -20.81 6.73
N ASP A 18 -11.73 -20.18 5.73
CA ASP A 18 -11.08 -19.07 5.01
C ASP A 18 -10.89 -17.86 5.93
N GLU A 19 -11.85 -17.59 6.81
CA GLU A 19 -11.75 -16.52 7.80
C GLU A 19 -10.55 -16.69 8.75
N GLN A 20 -10.14 -17.93 9.06
CA GLN A 20 -8.96 -18.22 9.87
C GLN A 20 -7.64 -17.79 9.20
N TRP A 21 -7.63 -17.55 7.89
CA TRP A 21 -6.48 -16.99 7.18
C TRP A 21 -6.18 -15.53 7.60
N GLY A 22 -7.18 -14.87 8.20
CA GLY A 22 -7.07 -13.50 8.72
C GLY A 22 -7.33 -12.40 7.69
N ILE A 23 -7.61 -12.77 6.45
CA ILE A 23 -8.14 -11.93 5.37
C ILE A 23 -8.91 -12.83 4.40
N VAL A 24 -10.05 -12.37 3.92
CA VAL A 24 -10.86 -13.03 2.89
C VAL A 24 -11.33 -12.01 1.86
N CYS A 25 -11.44 -12.44 0.62
CA CYS A 25 -12.03 -11.64 -0.46
C CYS A 25 -13.53 -11.92 -0.54
N THR A 26 -14.30 -10.87 -0.72
CA THR A 26 -15.77 -10.88 -0.74
C THR A 26 -16.31 -10.54 -2.10
N THR A 27 -15.62 -9.67 -2.84
CA THR A 27 -15.99 -9.26 -4.20
C THR A 27 -14.73 -9.05 -5.05
N ALA A 28 -14.86 -9.22 -6.36
CA ALA A 28 -13.84 -8.82 -7.33
C ALA A 28 -14.50 -8.45 -8.66
N GLY A 29 -13.94 -7.48 -9.38
CA GLY A 29 -14.49 -7.13 -10.67
C GLY A 29 -13.67 -6.09 -11.45
N HIS A 30 -14.15 -5.87 -12.66
CA HIS A 30 -13.65 -4.87 -13.60
C HIS A 30 -14.80 -4.28 -14.37
N GLN A 31 -14.77 -2.98 -14.61
CA GLN A 31 -15.77 -2.30 -15.39
C GLN A 31 -15.17 -1.19 -16.24
N HIS A 32 -15.65 -1.09 -17.46
CA HIS A 32 -15.46 0.07 -18.31
C HIS A 32 -16.78 0.82 -18.45
N VAL A 33 -16.77 2.08 -18.02
CA VAL A 33 -17.92 3.00 -18.09
C VAL A 33 -17.65 4.04 -19.17
N PRO A 34 -18.25 3.95 -20.36
CA PRO A 34 -18.08 4.94 -21.42
C PRO A 34 -18.62 6.32 -21.02
N PRO A 35 -18.16 7.40 -21.70
CA PRO A 35 -18.76 8.73 -21.53
C PRO A 35 -20.27 8.71 -21.76
N GLY A 36 -21.00 9.47 -20.94
CA GLY A 36 -22.47 9.57 -21.03
C GLY A 36 -23.28 8.38 -20.49
N THR A 37 -22.61 7.31 -20.02
CA THR A 37 -23.28 6.16 -19.43
C THR A 37 -23.79 6.51 -18.02
N PRO A 38 -25.05 6.14 -17.66
CA PRO A 38 -25.52 6.23 -16.28
C PRO A 38 -24.68 5.41 -15.32
N TYR A 39 -24.40 5.95 -14.13
CA TYR A 39 -23.64 5.26 -13.10
C TYR A 39 -24.39 5.35 -11.75
N PRO A 40 -24.43 4.29 -10.94
CA PRO A 40 -23.86 2.96 -11.20
C PRO A 40 -24.66 2.21 -12.29
N VAL A 41 -24.00 1.24 -12.93
CA VAL A 41 -24.70 0.35 -13.85
C VAL A 41 -25.62 -0.58 -13.09
N SER A 42 -26.74 -0.97 -13.70
CA SER A 42 -27.86 -1.67 -13.05
C SER A 42 -27.60 -3.15 -12.67
N GLU A 43 -26.43 -3.68 -13.00
CA GLU A 43 -26.09 -5.11 -12.83
C GLU A 43 -25.62 -5.48 -11.40
N HIS A 44 -25.47 -4.52 -10.49
CA HIS A 44 -25.09 -4.78 -9.10
C HIS A 44 -26.29 -5.16 -8.24
N PRO A 45 -26.14 -6.07 -7.24
CA PRO A 45 -27.13 -6.28 -6.19
C PRO A 45 -27.49 -4.98 -5.46
N GLU A 46 -28.71 -4.87 -4.94
CA GLU A 46 -29.24 -3.63 -4.36
C GLU A 46 -28.34 -3.00 -3.30
N HIS A 47 -27.69 -3.78 -2.45
CA HIS A 47 -26.80 -3.25 -1.39
C HIS A 47 -25.45 -2.72 -1.92
N TYR A 48 -25.09 -3.01 -3.17
CA TYR A 48 -23.94 -2.43 -3.86
C TYR A 48 -24.34 -1.26 -4.78
N LEU A 49 -25.62 -1.03 -5.01
CA LEU A 49 -26.08 0.09 -5.83
C LEU A 49 -25.94 1.42 -5.08
N PHE A 50 -25.47 2.41 -5.77
CA PHE A 50 -25.63 3.80 -5.35
C PHE A 50 -26.97 4.30 -5.87
N TYR A 51 -27.87 4.71 -5.01
CA TYR A 51 -28.94 5.58 -5.48
C TYR A 51 -28.32 6.94 -5.81
N LYS A 52 -28.60 7.47 -7.00
CA LYS A 52 -28.02 8.73 -7.50
C LYS A 52 -28.11 9.84 -6.43
N GLY A 53 -26.94 10.26 -5.91
CA GLY A 53 -26.83 11.30 -4.87
C GLY A 53 -26.90 10.82 -3.42
N SER A 54 -27.13 9.52 -3.13
CA SER A 54 -27.21 9.04 -1.73
C SER A 54 -25.94 8.34 -1.22
N GLY A 55 -25.00 7.92 -2.09
CA GLY A 55 -23.86 7.11 -1.70
C GLY A 55 -24.26 5.73 -1.15
N ARG A 56 -23.32 5.03 -0.51
CA ARG A 56 -23.56 3.74 0.16
C ARG A 56 -22.64 3.52 1.34
N THR A 57 -22.93 2.51 2.15
CA THR A 57 -22.07 1.99 3.21
C THR A 57 -21.90 0.49 2.96
N LEU A 58 -20.66 -0.01 3.00
CA LEU A 58 -20.33 -1.43 2.88
C LEU A 58 -19.78 -1.94 4.22
N ASP A 59 -19.83 -3.24 4.43
CA ASP A 59 -19.28 -3.93 5.60
C ASP A 59 -17.87 -4.50 5.35
N GLU A 60 -17.25 -4.10 4.25
CA GLU A 60 -15.94 -4.55 3.78
C GLU A 60 -15.04 -3.39 3.41
N TYR A 61 -13.73 -3.65 3.36
CA TYR A 61 -12.78 -2.77 2.67
C TYR A 61 -12.87 -3.02 1.17
N GLN A 62 -12.64 -1.98 0.36
CA GLN A 62 -12.43 -2.17 -1.07
C GLN A 62 -11.19 -1.40 -1.55
N LEU A 63 -10.46 -2.00 -2.47
CA LEU A 63 -9.47 -1.33 -3.31
C LEU A 63 -10.08 -1.15 -4.70
N VAL A 64 -10.39 0.12 -5.07
CA VAL A 64 -10.91 0.46 -6.39
C VAL A 64 -9.84 1.23 -7.16
N TYR A 65 -9.34 0.64 -8.23
CA TYR A 65 -8.24 1.20 -9.02
C TYR A 65 -8.75 1.78 -10.32
N ILE A 66 -8.61 3.09 -10.48
CA ILE A 66 -9.00 3.81 -11.70
C ILE A 66 -7.82 3.81 -12.67
N THR A 67 -7.97 3.15 -13.82
CA THR A 67 -6.90 3.00 -14.83
C THR A 67 -7.04 3.90 -16.03
N ALA A 68 -8.24 4.43 -16.30
CA ALA A 68 -8.52 5.40 -17.35
C ALA A 68 -9.67 6.32 -16.94
N GLY A 69 -9.73 7.50 -17.57
CA GLY A 69 -10.78 8.48 -17.29
C GLY A 69 -10.55 9.26 -15.99
N ARG A 70 -11.60 9.94 -15.53
CA ARG A 70 -11.62 10.69 -14.28
C ARG A 70 -13.00 10.68 -13.66
N GLY A 71 -13.10 11.14 -12.40
CA GLY A 71 -14.36 11.20 -11.69
C GLY A 71 -14.25 11.95 -10.38
N ARG A 72 -15.17 11.64 -9.46
CA ARG A 72 -15.20 12.21 -8.11
C ARG A 72 -15.33 11.11 -7.07
N PHE A 73 -14.83 11.39 -5.89
CA PHE A 73 -14.96 10.56 -4.70
C PHE A 73 -15.21 11.45 -3.49
N GLU A 74 -16.05 11.00 -2.56
CA GLU A 74 -16.25 11.57 -1.24
C GLU A 74 -16.59 10.48 -0.22
N SER A 75 -16.29 10.71 1.05
CA SER A 75 -16.71 9.85 2.16
C SER A 75 -17.00 10.68 3.41
N ALA A 76 -17.52 10.03 4.43
CA ALA A 76 -17.79 10.70 5.71
C ALA A 76 -16.52 11.36 6.32
N SER A 77 -15.34 10.79 6.08
CA SER A 77 -14.05 11.28 6.58
C SER A 77 -13.24 12.09 5.56
N CYS A 78 -13.65 12.13 4.29
CA CYS A 78 -12.92 12.77 3.20
C CYS A 78 -13.87 13.63 2.35
N PRO A 79 -13.62 14.96 2.26
CA PRO A 79 -14.43 15.83 1.41
C PRO A 79 -14.30 15.44 -0.06
N SER A 80 -15.25 15.90 -0.87
CA SER A 80 -15.28 15.59 -2.30
C SER A 80 -13.99 15.99 -3.01
N GLN A 81 -13.37 15.04 -3.70
CA GLN A 81 -12.11 15.19 -4.43
C GLN A 81 -12.22 14.63 -5.85
N THR A 82 -11.43 15.19 -6.75
CA THR A 82 -11.26 14.65 -8.09
C THR A 82 -10.40 13.40 -8.07
N VAL A 83 -10.85 12.39 -8.80
CA VAL A 83 -10.16 11.14 -9.06
C VAL A 83 -9.70 11.12 -10.50
N GLU A 84 -8.45 10.78 -10.73
CA GLU A 84 -7.84 10.66 -12.06
C GLU A 84 -7.29 9.25 -12.28
N ALA A 85 -7.03 8.89 -13.53
CA ALA A 85 -6.35 7.65 -13.87
C ALA A 85 -5.05 7.49 -13.05
N GLY A 86 -4.75 6.29 -12.58
CA GLY A 86 -3.63 6.01 -11.69
C GLY A 86 -3.92 6.25 -10.20
N THR A 87 -5.18 6.44 -9.82
CA THR A 87 -5.59 6.57 -8.41
C THR A 87 -6.19 5.27 -7.92
N MET A 88 -5.76 4.84 -6.73
CA MET A 88 -6.38 3.79 -5.93
C MET A 88 -7.28 4.43 -4.89
N LEU A 89 -8.56 4.06 -4.86
CA LEU A 89 -9.51 4.41 -3.80
C LEU A 89 -9.46 3.29 -2.75
N LEU A 90 -9.32 3.64 -1.50
CA LEU A 90 -9.45 2.73 -0.37
C LEU A 90 -10.77 3.02 0.33
N LEU A 91 -11.73 2.10 0.24
CA LEU A 91 -13.01 2.18 0.94
C LEU A 91 -12.91 1.42 2.25
N PHE A 92 -13.62 1.92 3.26
CA PHE A 92 -13.57 1.38 4.62
C PHE A 92 -14.94 0.83 5.04
N PRO A 93 -14.96 -0.26 5.84
CA PRO A 93 -16.21 -0.80 6.34
C PRO A 93 -16.94 0.21 7.23
N ASN A 94 -18.26 0.18 7.14
CA ASN A 94 -19.16 1.02 7.93
C ASN A 94 -18.94 2.53 7.75
N GLU A 95 -18.31 2.94 6.65
CA GLU A 95 -18.13 4.33 6.27
C GLU A 95 -18.94 4.68 5.02
N TRP A 96 -19.78 5.69 5.13
CA TRP A 96 -20.49 6.23 3.99
C TRP A 96 -19.51 6.77 2.95
N HIS A 97 -19.71 6.42 1.69
CA HIS A 97 -18.93 6.91 0.56
C HIS A 97 -19.77 7.02 -0.71
N SER A 98 -19.31 7.88 -1.62
CA SER A 98 -19.86 8.03 -2.96
C SER A 98 -18.72 8.28 -3.94
N TYR A 99 -18.80 7.68 -5.10
CA TYR A 99 -17.90 7.97 -6.22
C TYR A 99 -18.60 7.74 -7.55
N SER A 100 -18.16 8.44 -8.57
CA SER A 100 -18.72 8.32 -9.92
C SER A 100 -17.75 8.84 -10.97
N PRO A 101 -17.80 8.28 -12.21
CA PRO A 101 -17.10 8.85 -13.35
C PRO A 101 -17.62 10.23 -13.74
N ASP A 102 -16.76 11.04 -14.31
CA ASP A 102 -17.14 12.27 -15.01
C ASP A 102 -17.92 11.88 -16.27
N PRO A 103 -19.14 12.42 -16.48
CA PRO A 103 -19.94 12.07 -17.65
C PRO A 103 -19.26 12.36 -19.00
N GLY A 104 -18.34 13.30 -19.04
CA GLY A 104 -17.61 13.66 -20.27
C GLY A 104 -16.47 12.71 -20.62
N THR A 105 -15.94 11.96 -19.67
CA THR A 105 -14.80 11.06 -19.89
C THR A 105 -15.08 9.59 -19.63
N GLY A 106 -16.09 9.29 -18.80
CA GLY A 106 -16.21 7.94 -18.24
C GLY A 106 -14.97 7.54 -17.43
N TRP A 107 -14.82 6.27 -17.12
CA TRP A 107 -13.61 5.69 -16.57
C TRP A 107 -13.51 4.17 -16.75
N THR A 108 -12.35 3.61 -16.38
CA THR A 108 -12.15 2.17 -16.25
C THR A 108 -11.70 1.90 -14.83
N GLU A 109 -12.39 0.99 -14.16
CA GLU A 109 -12.15 0.62 -12.77
C GLU A 109 -11.96 -0.88 -12.59
N TRP A 110 -11.08 -1.24 -11.65
CA TRP A 110 -10.87 -2.57 -11.11
C TRP A 110 -11.14 -2.52 -9.62
N TRP A 111 -11.81 -3.51 -9.06
CA TRP A 111 -12.00 -3.54 -7.61
C TRP A 111 -11.84 -4.95 -7.04
N VAL A 112 -11.52 -4.98 -5.75
CA VAL A 112 -11.58 -6.14 -4.89
C VAL A 112 -12.08 -5.72 -3.52
N GLY A 113 -13.13 -6.39 -3.04
CA GLY A 113 -13.64 -6.27 -1.68
C GLY A 113 -13.00 -7.33 -0.80
N PHE A 114 -12.72 -6.99 0.45
CA PHE A 114 -12.08 -7.89 1.39
C PHE A 114 -12.33 -7.44 2.83
N ARG A 115 -12.19 -8.39 3.77
CA ARG A 115 -12.29 -8.14 5.22
C ARG A 115 -11.37 -9.07 6.00
N GLY A 116 -11.14 -8.76 7.28
CA GLY A 116 -10.43 -9.65 8.20
C GLY A 116 -9.53 -8.94 9.18
N ALA A 117 -9.21 -9.61 10.29
CA ALA A 117 -8.47 -9.06 11.42
C ALA A 117 -7.08 -8.49 11.04
N ASN A 118 -6.44 -9.03 10.01
CA ASN A 118 -5.15 -8.53 9.54
C ASN A 118 -5.29 -7.12 8.96
N ILE A 119 -6.38 -6.83 8.26
CA ILE A 119 -6.64 -5.52 7.65
C ILE A 119 -7.08 -4.52 8.71
N ASP A 120 -7.96 -4.93 9.65
CA ASP A 120 -8.37 -4.09 10.76
C ASP A 120 -7.16 -3.62 11.58
N ARG A 121 -6.19 -4.50 11.76
CA ARG A 121 -4.94 -4.16 12.43
C ARG A 121 -4.11 -3.15 11.64
N LEU A 122 -4.05 -3.25 10.30
CA LEU A 122 -3.35 -2.25 9.48
C LEU A 122 -4.00 -0.86 9.59
N GLU A 123 -5.32 -0.78 9.64
CA GLU A 123 -6.05 0.47 9.89
C GLU A 123 -5.74 1.02 11.28
N GLN A 124 -5.87 0.20 12.34
CA GLN A 124 -5.59 0.59 13.72
C GLN A 124 -4.15 1.09 13.91
N GLN A 125 -3.19 0.52 13.20
CA GLN A 125 -1.78 0.94 13.23
C GLN A 125 -1.48 2.15 12.32
N GLY A 126 -2.50 2.67 11.61
CA GLY A 126 -2.38 3.88 10.78
C GLY A 126 -1.74 3.68 9.42
N PHE A 127 -1.54 2.43 8.96
CA PHE A 127 -1.11 2.15 7.58
C PHE A 127 -2.20 2.52 6.58
N LEU A 128 -3.47 2.34 6.95
CA LEU A 128 -4.65 2.72 6.19
C LEU A 128 -5.34 3.87 6.90
N CYS A 129 -5.79 4.89 6.17
CA CYS A 129 -6.30 6.12 6.77
C CYS A 129 -7.58 6.61 6.07
N ARG A 130 -8.71 6.62 6.79
CA ARG A 130 -10.02 7.10 6.30
C ARG A 130 -10.00 8.53 5.77
N ARG A 131 -9.18 9.40 6.38
CA ARG A 131 -9.04 10.81 5.95
C ARG A 131 -8.20 10.97 4.68
N ARG A 132 -7.47 9.95 4.24
CA ARG A 132 -6.63 9.94 3.04
C ARG A 132 -6.87 8.66 2.22
N PRO A 133 -8.10 8.46 1.74
CA PRO A 133 -8.47 7.24 1.03
C PRO A 133 -7.98 7.21 -0.43
N LEU A 134 -7.52 8.34 -0.98
CA LEU A 134 -7.05 8.45 -2.36
C LEU A 134 -5.54 8.31 -2.40
N LEU A 135 -5.05 7.20 -2.95
CA LEU A 135 -3.63 6.91 -3.08
C LEU A 135 -3.23 7.03 -4.56
N ARG A 136 -2.55 8.12 -4.89
CA ARG A 136 -2.01 8.31 -6.26
C ARG A 136 -0.80 7.41 -6.43
N ILE A 137 -0.83 6.54 -7.43
CA ILE A 137 0.20 5.52 -7.69
C ILE A 137 0.66 5.48 -9.14
N GLY A 138 0.01 6.29 -10.00
CA GLY A 138 0.18 6.23 -11.45
C GLY A 138 -0.40 4.97 -12.07
N CYS A 139 -0.43 4.89 -13.39
CA CYS A 139 -0.86 3.69 -14.10
C CYS A 139 0.19 2.58 -13.95
N SER A 140 -0.23 1.38 -13.53
CA SER A 140 0.65 0.28 -13.21
C SER A 140 0.12 -1.05 -13.75
N GLY A 141 0.68 -1.50 -14.87
CA GLY A 141 0.37 -2.83 -15.41
C GLY A 141 0.68 -4.00 -14.46
N GLY A 142 1.55 -3.80 -13.46
CA GLY A 142 1.78 -4.78 -12.39
C GLY A 142 0.56 -4.95 -11.49
N ILE A 143 -0.05 -3.86 -11.07
CA ILE A 143 -1.27 -3.89 -10.23
C ILE A 143 -2.46 -4.39 -11.05
N GLU A 144 -2.62 -3.98 -12.31
CA GLU A 144 -3.66 -4.52 -13.17
C GLU A 144 -3.54 -6.04 -13.36
N ARG A 145 -2.32 -6.58 -13.50
CA ARG A 145 -2.10 -8.04 -13.55
C ARG A 145 -2.58 -8.73 -12.29
N CYS A 146 -2.36 -8.14 -11.12
CA CYS A 146 -2.87 -8.68 -9.85
C CYS A 146 -4.41 -8.77 -9.85
N TYR A 147 -5.12 -7.75 -10.33
CA TYR A 147 -6.57 -7.80 -10.45
C TYR A 147 -7.02 -8.87 -11.45
N ARG A 148 -6.37 -8.98 -12.61
CA ARG A 148 -6.67 -10.04 -13.58
C ARG A 148 -6.43 -11.44 -13.02
N GLU A 149 -5.37 -11.62 -12.23
CA GLU A 149 -5.08 -12.87 -11.55
C GLU A 149 -6.14 -13.22 -10.51
N ILE A 150 -6.60 -12.23 -9.71
CA ILE A 150 -7.73 -12.42 -8.78
C ILE A 150 -8.96 -12.89 -9.56
N ILE A 151 -9.38 -12.17 -10.61
CA ILE A 151 -10.57 -12.48 -11.40
C ILE A 151 -10.47 -13.88 -12.02
N GLY A 152 -9.36 -14.20 -12.70
CA GLY A 152 -9.17 -15.51 -13.30
C GLY A 152 -9.14 -16.66 -12.28
N THR A 153 -8.57 -16.42 -11.08
CA THR A 153 -8.57 -17.39 -9.98
C THR A 153 -9.99 -17.62 -9.44
N VAL A 154 -10.79 -16.57 -9.36
CA VAL A 154 -12.19 -16.63 -8.94
C VAL A 154 -13.05 -17.37 -9.96
N GLU A 155 -12.85 -17.15 -11.26
CA GLU A 155 -13.58 -17.87 -12.33
C GLU A 155 -13.32 -19.37 -12.32
N GLU A 156 -12.13 -19.80 -11.89
CA GLU A 156 -11.78 -21.23 -11.79
C GLU A 156 -12.28 -21.88 -10.48
N GLU A 157 -12.48 -21.13 -9.40
CA GLU A 157 -12.90 -21.58 -8.05
C GLU A 157 -12.20 -22.86 -7.55
N ARG A 158 -10.90 -23.02 -7.85
CA ARG A 158 -10.13 -24.19 -7.40
C ARG A 158 -9.92 -24.19 -5.88
N VAL A 159 -9.69 -25.39 -5.35
CA VAL A 159 -9.37 -25.56 -3.91
C VAL A 159 -8.22 -24.64 -3.50
N GLY A 160 -8.45 -23.85 -2.44
CA GLY A 160 -7.45 -22.89 -1.94
C GLY A 160 -7.42 -21.55 -2.67
N PHE A 161 -8.43 -21.22 -3.48
CA PHE A 161 -8.49 -19.93 -4.18
C PHE A 161 -8.55 -18.73 -3.19
N GLN A 162 -9.30 -18.83 -2.09
CA GLN A 162 -9.40 -17.75 -1.09
C GLN A 162 -8.06 -17.34 -0.48
N PRO A 163 -7.21 -18.24 0.07
CA PRO A 163 -5.86 -17.88 0.51
C PRO A 163 -4.99 -17.24 -0.58
N LEU A 164 -5.08 -17.71 -1.82
CA LEU A 164 -4.32 -17.17 -2.94
C LEU A 164 -4.72 -15.73 -3.25
N ILE A 165 -6.00 -15.47 -3.52
CA ILE A 165 -6.48 -14.12 -3.84
C ILE A 165 -6.30 -13.15 -2.66
N SER A 166 -6.44 -13.61 -1.43
CA SER A 166 -6.17 -12.84 -0.21
C SER A 166 -4.69 -12.41 -0.12
N SER A 167 -3.78 -13.28 -0.52
CA SER A 167 -2.35 -12.96 -0.58
C SER A 167 -2.05 -11.93 -1.68
N ILE A 168 -2.75 -11.99 -2.81
CA ILE A 168 -2.64 -10.99 -3.87
C ILE A 168 -3.16 -9.63 -3.41
N VAL A 169 -4.25 -9.57 -2.64
CA VAL A 169 -4.75 -8.32 -2.03
C VAL A 169 -3.71 -7.68 -1.13
N LEU A 170 -3.03 -8.46 -0.27
CA LEU A 170 -1.93 -7.95 0.56
C LEU A 170 -0.76 -7.45 -0.29
N HIS A 171 -0.45 -8.14 -1.40
CA HIS A 171 0.55 -7.68 -2.35
C HIS A 171 0.16 -6.34 -3.02
N ILE A 172 -1.10 -6.20 -3.44
CA ILE A 172 -1.62 -4.93 -3.98
C ILE A 172 -1.48 -3.82 -2.93
N LEU A 173 -1.96 -4.04 -1.70
CA LEU A 173 -1.86 -3.06 -0.60
C LEU A 173 -0.42 -2.60 -0.36
N GLY A 174 0.52 -3.54 -0.22
CA GLY A 174 1.93 -3.22 -0.04
C GLY A 174 2.52 -2.44 -1.21
N SER A 175 2.18 -2.85 -2.44
CA SER A 175 2.62 -2.18 -3.68
C SER A 175 2.07 -0.76 -3.81
N VAL A 176 0.80 -0.56 -3.44
CA VAL A 176 0.13 0.75 -3.47
C VAL A 176 0.75 1.69 -2.45
N LEU A 177 0.93 1.25 -1.21
CA LEU A 177 1.57 2.05 -0.16
C LEU A 177 3.01 2.41 -0.53
N PHE A 178 3.77 1.46 -1.07
CA PHE A 178 5.13 1.70 -1.57
C PHE A 178 5.16 2.74 -2.68
N LYS A 179 4.33 2.57 -3.72
CA LYS A 179 4.28 3.50 -4.87
C LYS A 179 3.83 4.90 -4.44
N HIS A 180 2.75 4.99 -3.66
CA HIS A 180 2.24 6.25 -3.16
C HIS A 180 3.28 7.02 -2.35
N SER A 181 3.95 6.35 -1.41
CA SER A 181 5.02 6.96 -0.62
C SER A 181 6.19 7.43 -1.49
N ASN A 182 6.60 6.63 -2.48
CA ASN A 182 7.71 7.00 -3.34
C ASN A 182 7.36 8.13 -4.31
N LEU A 183 6.11 8.23 -4.80
CA LEU A 183 5.67 9.36 -5.61
C LEU A 183 5.66 10.68 -4.83
N LEU A 184 5.31 10.65 -3.55
CA LEU A 184 5.40 11.83 -2.68
C LEU A 184 6.84 12.34 -2.50
N TYR A 185 7.82 11.47 -2.75
CA TYR A 185 9.24 11.75 -2.55
C TYR A 185 10.08 11.72 -3.83
N SER A 186 9.50 11.43 -5.01
CA SER A 186 10.25 11.18 -6.25
C SER A 186 11.18 12.31 -6.68
N ASP A 187 10.78 13.56 -6.41
CA ASP A 187 11.56 14.75 -6.78
C ASP A 187 12.16 15.46 -5.55
N ASN A 188 12.21 14.78 -4.40
CA ASN A 188 12.69 15.40 -3.18
C ASN A 188 14.18 15.07 -2.96
N PRO A 189 15.10 16.05 -3.12
CA PRO A 189 16.54 15.84 -2.92
C PRO A 189 16.88 15.35 -1.51
N VAL A 190 15.94 15.43 -0.58
CA VAL A 190 16.06 14.90 0.78
C VAL A 190 16.13 13.38 0.79
N VAL A 191 15.44 12.70 -0.13
CA VAL A 191 15.45 11.22 -0.24
C VAL A 191 16.84 10.72 -0.60
N GLU A 192 17.53 11.37 -1.52
CA GLU A 192 18.91 11.03 -1.86
C GLU A 192 19.83 11.17 -0.63
N LYS A 193 19.66 12.24 0.15
CA LYS A 193 20.42 12.45 1.39
C LYS A 193 20.14 11.36 2.42
N ILE A 194 18.89 10.95 2.60
CA ILE A 194 18.53 9.84 3.50
C ILE A 194 19.10 8.51 3.00
N ASN A 195 19.02 8.22 1.70
CA ASN A 195 19.60 7.02 1.11
C ASN A 195 21.12 6.99 1.26
N ARG A 196 21.80 8.12 1.07
CA ARG A 196 23.24 8.26 1.32
C ARG A 196 23.58 8.03 2.79
N ALA A 197 22.79 8.59 3.72
CA ALA A 197 22.96 8.34 5.15
C ALA A 197 22.82 6.86 5.51
N LYS A 198 21.80 6.17 4.95
CA LYS A 198 21.62 4.71 5.11
C LYS A 198 22.80 3.92 4.58
N ALA A 199 23.33 4.30 3.42
CA ALA A 199 24.53 3.65 2.86
C ALA A 199 25.74 3.79 3.79
N ILE A 200 25.99 5.00 4.31
CA ILE A 200 27.05 5.25 5.30
C ILE A 200 26.86 4.36 6.54
N MET A 201 25.65 4.31 7.11
CA MET A 201 25.33 3.50 8.29
C MET A 201 25.48 2.00 8.07
N ARG A 202 25.36 1.52 6.82
CA ARG A 202 25.50 0.10 6.45
C ARG A 202 26.91 -0.35 6.18
N THR A 203 27.79 0.57 5.78
CA THR A 203 29.13 0.22 5.32
C THR A 203 30.24 0.66 6.29
N ASP A 204 29.95 1.62 7.15
CA ASP A 204 30.96 2.28 7.97
C ASP A 204 30.84 1.89 9.46
N PHE A 205 31.02 0.61 9.73
CA PHE A 205 30.99 0.09 11.10
C PHE A 205 32.22 0.52 11.93
N GLY A 206 33.38 0.71 11.28
CA GLY A 206 34.66 0.98 11.95
C GLY A 206 34.93 2.44 12.32
N ARG A 207 34.23 3.42 11.76
CA ARG A 207 34.49 4.84 11.98
C ARG A 207 33.63 5.53 13.04
N ASN A 208 32.78 4.80 13.70
CA ASN A 208 31.89 5.28 14.79
C ASN A 208 31.27 6.67 14.60
N ARG A 209 30.82 6.99 13.40
CA ARG A 209 30.14 8.26 13.16
C ARG A 209 28.84 8.30 13.92
N SER A 210 28.63 9.38 14.69
CA SER A 210 27.35 9.60 15.32
C SER A 210 26.28 9.98 14.27
N PRO A 211 24.98 9.79 14.56
CA PRO A 211 23.92 10.24 13.66
C PRO A 211 24.00 11.73 13.32
N GLU A 212 24.52 12.57 14.23
CA GLU A 212 24.74 14.00 14.03
C GLU A 212 25.87 14.27 13.00
N GLN A 213 26.93 13.47 13.05
CA GLN A 213 28.02 13.56 12.07
C GLN A 213 27.54 13.14 10.68
N ILE A 214 26.77 12.05 10.60
CA ILE A 214 26.17 11.57 9.35
C ILE A 214 25.21 12.61 8.77
N ALA A 215 24.36 13.23 9.61
CA ALA A 215 23.47 14.31 9.18
C ALA A 215 24.25 15.47 8.54
N ARG A 216 25.34 15.91 9.17
CA ARG A 216 26.22 16.97 8.61
C ARG A 216 26.85 16.56 7.30
N GLU A 217 27.32 15.31 7.17
CA GLU A 217 27.95 14.80 5.95
C GLU A 217 26.98 14.77 4.75
N VAL A 218 25.68 14.47 5.00
CA VAL A 218 24.66 14.53 3.96
C VAL A 218 24.06 15.93 3.78
N GLY A 219 24.61 16.96 4.46
CA GLY A 219 24.16 18.34 4.34
C GLY A 219 22.76 18.57 4.91
N MET A 220 22.48 18.02 6.11
CA MET A 220 21.22 18.19 6.83
C MET A 220 21.45 18.63 8.29
N GLY A 221 20.59 19.53 8.79
CA GLY A 221 20.52 19.82 10.23
C GLY A 221 19.98 18.59 10.97
N TYR A 222 20.57 18.24 12.13
CA TYR A 222 20.26 16.98 12.83
C TYR A 222 18.78 16.82 13.22
N THR A 223 18.15 17.87 13.74
CA THR A 223 16.74 17.81 14.13
C THR A 223 15.83 17.48 12.96
N TRP A 224 16.07 18.10 11.81
CA TRP A 224 15.33 17.82 10.58
C TRP A 224 15.66 16.44 10.01
N PHE A 225 16.95 16.08 9.96
CA PHE A 225 17.41 14.76 9.57
C PHE A 225 16.74 13.66 10.38
N ARG A 226 16.74 13.77 11.73
CA ARG A 226 16.12 12.78 12.61
C ARG A 226 14.63 12.60 12.32
N ARG A 227 13.89 13.69 12.11
CA ARG A 227 12.46 13.65 11.79
C ARG A 227 12.21 12.95 10.45
N VAL A 228 12.87 13.41 9.40
CA VAL A 228 12.67 12.87 8.04
C VAL A 228 13.17 11.43 7.93
N PHE A 229 14.30 11.12 8.55
CA PHE A 229 14.84 9.75 8.58
C PHE A 229 13.82 8.79 9.23
N ARG A 230 13.24 9.19 10.37
CA ARG A 230 12.22 8.37 11.04
C ARG A 230 10.95 8.22 10.20
N GLU A 231 10.52 9.26 9.54
CA GLU A 231 9.37 9.24 8.63
C GLU A 231 9.61 8.29 7.44
N TYR A 232 10.80 8.38 6.83
CA TYR A 232 11.15 7.60 5.64
C TYR A 232 11.54 6.14 5.95
N VAL A 233 12.24 5.90 7.06
CA VAL A 233 12.80 4.58 7.41
C VAL A 233 11.94 3.84 8.44
N GLY A 234 11.01 4.52 9.10
CA GLY A 234 10.18 3.95 10.17
C GLY A 234 10.84 3.89 11.55
N MET A 235 12.13 4.26 11.67
CA MET A 235 12.86 4.25 12.94
C MET A 235 13.86 5.41 13.03
N ALA A 236 14.26 5.78 14.26
CA ALA A 236 15.24 6.85 14.47
C ALA A 236 16.62 6.46 13.93
N PRO A 237 17.46 7.44 13.45
CA PRO A 237 18.79 7.16 12.91
C PRO A 237 19.68 6.34 13.85
N ALA A 238 19.72 6.69 15.14
CA ALA A 238 20.50 5.95 16.14
C ALA A 238 20.04 4.50 16.28
N GLN A 239 18.73 4.27 16.30
CA GLN A 239 18.14 2.94 16.36
C GLN A 239 18.48 2.12 15.11
N TYR A 240 18.36 2.72 13.92
CA TYR A 240 18.74 2.08 12.66
C TYR A 240 20.23 1.68 12.66
N GLN A 241 21.10 2.57 13.06
CA GLN A 241 22.53 2.32 13.14
C GLN A 241 22.86 1.19 14.14
N HIS A 242 22.22 1.19 15.30
CA HIS A 242 22.37 0.11 16.30
C HIS A 242 21.89 -1.24 15.74
N THR A 243 20.75 -1.28 15.06
CA THR A 243 20.24 -2.49 14.41
C THR A 243 21.20 -3.02 13.36
N MET A 244 21.79 -2.15 12.54
CA MET A 244 22.79 -2.57 11.53
C MET A 244 24.03 -3.18 12.18
N ARG A 245 24.53 -2.60 13.27
CA ARG A 245 25.65 -3.13 14.04
C ARG A 245 25.36 -4.48 14.65
N LEU A 246 24.20 -4.65 15.28
CA LEU A 246 23.78 -5.95 15.83
C LEU A 246 23.67 -7.03 14.76
N ASN A 247 23.12 -6.67 13.59
CA ASN A 247 23.04 -7.62 12.48
C ASN A 247 24.44 -8.02 11.97
N LYS A 248 25.37 -7.07 11.89
CA LYS A 248 26.76 -7.36 11.51
C LYS A 248 27.48 -8.21 12.57
N ALA A 249 27.25 -7.94 13.86
CA ALA A 249 27.77 -8.78 14.95
C ALA A 249 27.26 -10.24 14.82
N ARG A 250 25.96 -10.42 14.59
CA ARG A 250 25.37 -11.76 14.40
C ARG A 250 25.96 -12.48 13.19
N GLU A 251 26.15 -11.78 12.08
CA GLU A 251 26.80 -12.32 10.89
C GLU A 251 28.22 -12.80 11.20
N LEU A 252 29.04 -11.96 11.86
CA LEU A 252 30.41 -12.29 12.20
C LEU A 252 30.49 -13.47 13.17
N LEU A 253 29.61 -13.55 14.16
CA LEU A 253 29.52 -14.69 15.07
C LEU A 253 29.15 -16.01 14.36
N ALA A 254 28.36 -15.93 13.29
CA ALA A 254 27.93 -17.11 12.53
C ALA A 254 28.95 -17.54 11.45
N THR A 255 29.77 -16.61 10.96
CA THR A 255 30.61 -16.85 9.75
C THR A 255 32.11 -16.81 10.03
N THR A 256 32.55 -16.42 11.23
CA THR A 256 33.97 -16.31 11.57
C THR A 256 34.29 -17.01 12.88
N ALA A 257 35.57 -17.27 13.10
CA ALA A 257 36.09 -17.82 14.37
C ALA A 257 36.49 -16.72 15.38
N HIS A 258 36.14 -15.46 15.14
CA HIS A 258 36.44 -14.37 16.05
C HIS A 258 35.72 -14.51 17.39
N SER A 259 36.42 -14.18 18.45
CA SER A 259 35.82 -14.10 19.79
C SER A 259 34.79 -12.96 19.88
N ILE A 260 33.90 -13.04 20.83
CA ILE A 260 32.93 -11.97 21.12
C ILE A 260 33.66 -10.63 21.36
N SER A 261 34.78 -10.65 22.06
CA SER A 261 35.60 -9.44 22.32
C SER A 261 36.18 -8.85 21.05
N GLU A 262 36.70 -9.67 20.14
CA GLU A 262 37.23 -9.19 18.84
C GLU A 262 36.11 -8.60 17.96
N ILE A 263 34.97 -9.26 17.93
CA ILE A 263 33.79 -8.75 17.19
C ILE A 263 33.30 -7.44 17.82
N ALA A 264 33.22 -7.39 19.15
CA ALA A 264 32.84 -6.17 19.85
C ALA A 264 33.84 -5.05 19.52
N LEU A 265 35.16 -5.28 19.59
CA LEU A 265 36.15 -4.30 19.20
C LEU A 265 36.04 -3.85 17.75
N SER A 266 35.80 -4.77 16.79
CA SER A 266 35.67 -4.44 15.37
C SER A 266 34.43 -3.59 15.06
N LEU A 267 33.38 -3.73 15.86
CA LEU A 267 32.11 -3.00 15.73
C LEU A 267 31.97 -1.86 16.72
N ILE A 268 32.79 -1.84 17.77
CA ILE A 268 32.82 -0.94 18.93
C ILE A 268 34.10 -0.09 19.01
N HIS A 269 34.97 -0.14 18.13
CA HIS A 269 35.92 0.97 18.15
C HIS A 269 35.24 2.33 18.09
N ILE A 270 34.48 2.33 19.02
CA ILE A 270 33.24 2.90 19.24
C ILE A 270 32.98 3.19 20.69
N SER A 271 33.73 3.85 21.33
CA SER A 271 33.54 4.53 22.60
C SER A 271 34.49 4.00 23.69
N GLU A 272 35.43 4.72 23.86
CA GLU A 272 35.63 5.28 25.20
C GLU A 272 34.91 6.63 25.27
#